data_6867e3b413b86d7702ae313d8d4e2076
#
_entry.id   6867e3b413b86d7702ae313d8d4e2076
#
_cell.length_a   1.000
_cell.length_b   1.000
_cell.length_c   1.000
_cell.angle_alpha   90.00
_cell.angle_beta   90.00
_cell.angle_gamma   90.00
#
_symmetry.space_group_name_H-M   'P 1'
#
loop_
_entity.id
_entity.type
_entity.pdbx_description
1 polymer ?
#
loop_
_entity_poly.entity_id
_entity_poly.type
_entity_poly.pdbx_seq_one_letter_code
_entity_poly.pdbx_strand_id
1 'polypeptide(L)'
;MSIHHEIIQVPIHETFQSTVQGEGFWMGALVDFIRLSGCPVRCSWCDTGYSDGGINAPREMRSLNDLIKELKSSRVVISGGEPFIHKQLPKLVQALLDANRQVNIETSGAFWQELPPSTWITLSPKQHISPSYPVKELFWQRANEIKFVISTGQELDFYKDYLATIQDCPIFLQPEWNTQDFAIPIILDLLQQNPNYRLSLQTHKYIGVA
;
A
#
# COMPACT_ATOMS: atom_id res chain seq x y z
N MET A 1 -28.12 32.09 1.89
CA MET A 1 -27.16 31.37 2.76
C MET A 1 -26.08 30.84 1.86
N SER A 2 -24.87 31.36 1.95
CA SER A 2 -23.73 30.85 1.17
C SER A 2 -23.25 29.55 1.81
N ILE A 3 -23.44 28.44 1.13
CA ILE A 3 -22.91 27.14 1.55
C ILE A 3 -21.40 27.24 1.29
N HIS A 4 -20.63 27.54 2.34
CA HIS A 4 -19.19 27.34 2.29
C HIS A 4 -18.93 25.84 2.15
N HIS A 5 -18.70 25.34 0.94
CA HIS A 5 -18.16 24.00 0.77
C HIS A 5 -16.76 23.98 1.39
N GLU A 6 -16.65 23.30 2.52
CA GLU A 6 -15.36 23.07 3.17
C GLU A 6 -14.43 22.40 2.14
N ILE A 7 -13.34 23.07 1.81
CA ILE A 7 -12.32 22.51 0.90
C ILE A 7 -11.57 21.43 1.66
N ILE A 8 -11.84 20.18 1.32
CA ILE A 8 -11.14 19.05 1.92
C ILE A 8 -9.74 18.99 1.34
N GLN A 9 -8.74 19.01 2.21
CA GLN A 9 -7.34 18.88 1.86
C GLN A 9 -6.72 17.65 2.47
N VAL A 10 -5.76 17.04 1.75
CA VAL A 10 -4.95 15.90 2.21
C VAL A 10 -3.47 16.22 2.08
N PRO A 11 -2.63 15.72 3.01
CA PRO A 11 -1.19 15.92 2.93
C PRO A 11 -0.58 14.95 1.92
N ILE A 12 0.01 15.49 0.88
CA ILE A 12 0.63 14.75 -0.22
C ILE A 12 2.16 14.75 -0.04
N HIS A 13 2.76 13.59 -0.19
CA HIS A 13 4.20 13.43 -0.37
C HIS A 13 4.57 13.69 -1.83
N GLU A 14 3.92 12.98 -2.75
CA GLU A 14 4.11 13.11 -4.20
C GLU A 14 2.92 12.50 -4.97
N THR A 15 2.84 12.78 -6.25
CA THR A 15 1.89 12.17 -7.19
C THR A 15 2.59 11.79 -8.49
N PHE A 16 2.24 10.65 -9.06
CA PHE A 16 2.68 10.24 -10.41
C PHE A 16 1.46 9.98 -11.27
N GLN A 17 1.52 10.33 -12.55
CA GLN A 17 0.47 10.06 -13.51
C GLN A 17 0.98 9.15 -14.62
N SER A 18 0.11 8.24 -15.07
CA SER A 18 0.37 7.35 -16.21
C SER A 18 1.64 6.52 -16.05
N THR A 19 1.84 5.97 -14.85
CA THR A 19 2.92 5.01 -14.55
C THR A 19 2.39 3.57 -14.49
N VAL A 20 3.25 2.62 -14.16
CA VAL A 20 2.90 1.20 -14.06
C VAL A 20 2.92 0.77 -12.60
N GLN A 21 1.83 0.10 -12.12
CA GLN A 21 1.91 -0.61 -10.86
C GLN A 21 2.92 -1.74 -10.99
N GLY A 22 3.97 -1.68 -10.18
CA GLY A 22 5.08 -2.64 -10.24
C GLY A 22 4.90 -3.85 -9.35
N GLU A 23 3.85 -3.93 -8.52
CA GLU A 23 3.72 -4.88 -7.42
C GLU A 23 2.33 -5.49 -7.31
N GLY A 24 2.25 -6.67 -6.66
CA GLY A 24 1.01 -7.29 -6.25
C GLY A 24 0.08 -7.69 -7.40
N PHE A 25 -1.22 -7.70 -7.13
CA PHE A 25 -2.24 -8.15 -8.07
C PHE A 25 -2.38 -7.23 -9.30
N TRP A 26 -2.17 -5.93 -9.12
CA TRP A 26 -2.27 -4.96 -10.20
C TRP A 26 -0.97 -4.77 -11.00
N MET A 27 0.05 -5.58 -10.77
CA MET A 27 1.32 -5.52 -11.48
C MET A 27 1.10 -5.47 -13.01
N GLY A 28 1.78 -4.52 -13.66
CA GLY A 28 1.67 -4.27 -15.10
C GLY A 28 0.51 -3.36 -15.53
N ALA A 29 -0.40 -3.01 -14.61
CA ALA A 29 -1.50 -2.11 -14.93
C ALA A 29 -1.02 -0.65 -15.00
N LEU A 30 -1.60 0.12 -15.96
CA LEU A 30 -1.43 1.57 -16.00
C LEU A 30 -2.22 2.20 -14.85
N VAL A 31 -1.54 3.01 -14.04
CA VAL A 31 -2.10 3.63 -12.83
C VAL A 31 -1.61 5.06 -12.66
N ASP A 32 -2.33 5.83 -11.83
CA ASP A 32 -1.81 7.02 -11.19
C ASP A 32 -1.56 6.73 -9.70
N PHE A 33 -0.52 7.33 -9.13
CA PHE A 33 -0.21 7.23 -7.70
C PHE A 33 -0.51 8.52 -6.96
N ILE A 34 -1.11 8.37 -5.79
CA ILE A 34 -1.23 9.42 -4.77
C ILE A 34 -0.50 8.91 -3.53
N ARG A 35 0.69 9.42 -3.25
CA ARG A 35 1.43 9.12 -2.03
C ARG A 35 1.11 10.14 -0.95
N LEU A 36 0.44 9.69 0.12
CA LEU A 36 0.13 10.51 1.28
C LEU A 36 1.37 10.68 2.17
N SER A 37 1.52 11.86 2.77
CA SER A 37 2.66 12.19 3.63
C SER A 37 2.45 11.70 5.07
N GLY A 38 3.49 11.14 5.67
CA GLY A 38 3.53 10.74 7.07
C GLY A 38 3.35 9.24 7.31
N CYS A 39 4.27 8.65 8.08
CA CYS A 39 4.24 7.25 8.47
C CYS A 39 4.83 7.06 9.87
N PRO A 40 4.08 6.58 10.85
CA PRO A 40 4.62 6.30 12.18
C PRO A 40 5.31 4.92 12.28
N VAL A 41 5.14 4.04 11.28
CA VAL A 41 5.62 2.65 11.31
C VAL A 41 7.14 2.54 11.25
N ARG A 42 7.82 3.40 10.47
CA ARG A 42 9.29 3.55 10.41
C ARG A 42 10.04 2.28 10.05
N CYS A 43 9.63 1.62 8.97
CA CYS A 43 10.36 0.47 8.45
C CYS A 43 11.82 0.83 8.13
N SER A 44 12.79 0.02 8.56
CA SER A 44 14.23 0.29 8.34
C SER A 44 14.62 0.30 6.87
N TRP A 45 13.90 -0.45 6.03
CA TRP A 45 14.08 -0.55 4.58
C TRP A 45 13.01 0.21 3.78
N CYS A 46 12.43 1.28 4.37
CA CYS A 46 11.41 2.07 3.70
C CYS A 46 11.98 2.79 2.46
N ASP A 47 11.45 2.48 1.29
CA ASP A 47 11.87 3.08 0.01
C ASP A 47 11.22 4.45 -0.26
N THR A 48 10.22 4.84 0.53
CA THR A 48 9.58 6.16 0.45
C THR A 48 10.21 7.20 1.39
N GLY A 49 11.27 6.83 2.16
CA GLY A 49 12.00 7.77 3.01
C GLY A 49 11.38 8.03 4.38
N TYR A 50 10.59 7.09 4.93
CA TYR A 50 9.96 7.21 6.25
C TYR A 50 10.66 6.40 7.35
N SER A 51 11.87 5.90 7.13
CA SER A 51 12.63 5.16 8.13
C SER A 51 12.94 5.99 9.39
N ASP A 52 13.11 7.31 9.23
CA ASP A 52 13.29 8.29 10.31
C ASP A 52 11.95 8.85 10.86
N GLY A 53 10.81 8.36 10.35
CA GLY A 53 9.48 8.90 10.63
C GLY A 53 9.06 10.02 9.70
N GLY A 54 9.83 10.27 8.63
CA GLY A 54 9.51 11.27 7.61
C GLY A 54 9.71 12.71 8.10
N ILE A 55 10.67 12.97 8.98
CA ILE A 55 10.97 14.31 9.52
C ILE A 55 11.24 15.30 8.37
N ASN A 56 11.92 14.84 7.32
CA ASN A 56 12.26 15.64 6.14
C ASN A 56 11.45 15.26 4.90
N ALA A 57 10.44 14.41 5.04
CA ALA A 57 9.65 13.97 3.90
C ALA A 57 8.81 15.13 3.34
N PRO A 58 8.66 15.24 2.02
CA PRO A 58 7.81 16.23 1.38
C PRO A 58 6.38 16.18 1.93
N ARG A 59 5.78 17.35 2.12
CA ARG A 59 4.40 17.47 2.57
C ARG A 59 3.76 18.73 2.00
N GLU A 60 2.86 18.55 1.06
CA GLU A 60 2.04 19.60 0.48
C GLU A 60 0.56 19.32 0.79
N MET A 61 -0.16 20.33 1.28
CA MET A 61 -1.61 20.22 1.47
C MET A 61 -2.31 20.50 0.14
N ARG A 62 -3.02 19.51 -0.40
CA ARG A 62 -3.70 19.61 -1.68
C ARG A 62 -5.18 19.31 -1.57
N SER A 63 -6.00 20.06 -2.33
CA SER A 63 -7.43 19.82 -2.36
C SER A 63 -7.78 18.54 -3.12
N LEU A 64 -8.85 17.85 -2.73
CA LEU A 64 -9.32 16.66 -3.44
C LEU A 64 -9.66 16.98 -4.90
N ASN A 65 -10.28 18.15 -5.15
CA ASN A 65 -10.67 18.55 -6.50
C ASN A 65 -9.46 18.73 -7.43
N ASP A 66 -8.36 19.29 -6.94
CA ASP A 66 -7.17 19.48 -7.75
C ASP A 66 -6.47 18.16 -8.02
N LEU A 67 -6.38 17.29 -7.01
CA LEU A 67 -5.85 15.94 -7.18
C LEU A 67 -6.62 15.17 -8.27
N ILE A 68 -7.96 15.15 -8.20
CA ILE A 68 -8.79 14.42 -9.16
C ILE A 68 -8.62 14.94 -10.59
N LYS A 69 -8.49 16.25 -10.79
CA LYS A 69 -8.29 16.86 -12.11
C LYS A 69 -6.98 16.46 -12.77
N GLU A 70 -5.94 16.16 -11.99
CA GLU A 70 -4.63 15.77 -12.51
C GLU A 70 -4.57 14.31 -12.95
N LEU A 71 -5.46 13.46 -12.44
CA LEU A 71 -5.45 12.03 -12.72
C LEU A 71 -5.79 11.75 -14.18
N LYS A 72 -5.03 10.85 -14.79
CA LYS A 72 -5.14 10.44 -16.20
C LYS A 72 -5.62 9.01 -16.36
N SER A 73 -5.22 8.12 -15.43
CA SER A 73 -5.53 6.70 -15.50
C SER A 73 -6.88 6.38 -14.85
N SER A 74 -7.55 5.35 -15.32
CA SER A 74 -8.77 4.83 -14.68
C SER A 74 -8.52 4.16 -13.33
N ARG A 75 -7.26 3.83 -13.03
CA ARG A 75 -6.83 3.21 -11.78
C ARG A 75 -5.95 4.14 -10.98
N VAL A 76 -6.20 4.22 -9.68
CA VAL A 76 -5.43 5.05 -8.74
C VAL A 76 -4.94 4.18 -7.59
N VAL A 77 -3.65 4.25 -7.30
CA VAL A 77 -3.04 3.63 -6.13
C VAL A 77 -2.78 4.70 -5.09
N ILE A 78 -3.38 4.56 -3.92
CA ILE A 78 -3.10 5.40 -2.75
C ILE A 78 -2.09 4.65 -1.89
N SER A 79 -0.91 5.26 -1.72
CA SER A 79 0.16 4.73 -0.87
C SER A 79 0.88 5.87 -0.14
N GLY A 80 2.18 5.80 0.03
CA GLY A 80 3.01 6.87 0.58
C GLY A 80 3.60 6.48 1.91
N GLY A 81 3.28 7.27 2.97
CA GLY A 81 3.48 6.86 4.34
C GLY A 81 2.49 5.75 4.73
N GLU A 82 1.67 6.01 5.73
CA GLU A 82 0.55 5.12 6.07
C GLU A 82 -0.77 5.83 5.78
N PRO A 83 -1.52 5.45 4.75
CA PRO A 83 -2.74 6.17 4.35
C PRO A 83 -3.79 6.23 5.44
N PHE A 84 -3.95 5.18 6.23
CA PHE A 84 -5.01 5.07 7.24
C PHE A 84 -4.83 5.96 8.48
N ILE A 85 -3.73 6.71 8.62
CA ILE A 85 -3.61 7.74 9.67
C ILE A 85 -4.40 9.02 9.33
N HIS A 86 -4.77 9.21 8.07
CA HIS A 86 -5.42 10.44 7.60
C HIS A 86 -6.94 10.34 7.70
N LYS A 87 -7.56 11.14 8.56
CA LYS A 87 -9.02 11.18 8.75
C LYS A 87 -9.82 11.48 7.48
N GLN A 88 -9.19 12.12 6.50
CA GLN A 88 -9.79 12.43 5.20
C GLN A 88 -9.72 11.29 4.18
N LEU A 89 -9.04 10.18 4.49
CA LEU A 89 -8.90 9.05 3.57
C LEU A 89 -10.24 8.54 3.03
N PRO A 90 -11.30 8.30 3.85
CA PRO A 90 -12.58 7.87 3.31
C PRO A 90 -13.20 8.85 2.32
N LYS A 91 -13.04 10.17 2.55
CA LYS A 91 -13.52 11.20 1.65
C LYS A 91 -12.73 11.24 0.34
N LEU A 92 -11.40 11.06 0.39
CA LEU A 92 -10.56 10.94 -0.81
C LEU A 92 -10.98 9.72 -1.65
N VAL A 93 -11.13 8.57 -1.02
CA VAL A 93 -11.55 7.33 -1.70
C VAL A 93 -12.92 7.51 -2.35
N GLN A 94 -13.90 8.04 -1.62
CA GLN A 94 -15.23 8.27 -2.17
C GLN A 94 -15.20 9.21 -3.37
N ALA A 95 -14.47 10.32 -3.29
CA ALA A 95 -14.35 11.28 -4.38
C ALA A 95 -13.69 10.67 -5.64
N LEU A 96 -12.73 9.75 -5.47
CA LEU A 96 -12.13 9.02 -6.59
C LEU A 96 -13.11 8.03 -7.22
N LEU A 97 -13.87 7.30 -6.41
CA LEU A 97 -14.91 6.39 -6.88
C LEU A 97 -16.02 7.15 -7.62
N ASP A 98 -16.46 8.30 -7.10
CA ASP A 98 -17.46 9.16 -7.74
C ASP A 98 -16.94 9.72 -9.09
N ALA A 99 -15.61 9.88 -9.22
CA ALA A 99 -14.94 10.20 -10.48
C ALA A 99 -14.70 8.97 -11.40
N ASN A 100 -15.37 7.83 -11.13
CA ASN A 100 -15.25 6.57 -11.86
C ASN A 100 -13.81 6.01 -11.89
N ARG A 101 -13.03 6.19 -10.82
CA ARG A 101 -11.70 5.58 -10.68
C ARG A 101 -11.81 4.28 -9.91
N GLN A 102 -11.03 3.27 -10.32
CA GLN A 102 -10.76 2.10 -9.50
C GLN A 102 -9.68 2.48 -8.48
N VAL A 103 -9.92 2.21 -7.20
CA VAL A 103 -9.01 2.63 -6.13
C VAL A 103 -8.39 1.42 -5.45
N ASN A 104 -7.05 1.38 -5.42
CA ASN A 104 -6.27 0.48 -4.59
C ASN A 104 -5.58 1.28 -3.47
N ILE A 105 -5.55 0.73 -2.26
CA ILE A 105 -4.82 1.31 -1.13
C ILE A 105 -3.81 0.31 -0.62
N GLU A 106 -2.55 0.74 -0.50
CA GLU A 106 -1.49 -0.02 0.15
C GLU A 106 -1.33 0.43 1.60
N THR A 107 -1.39 -0.49 2.56
CA THR A 107 -1.34 -0.19 4.00
C THR A 107 -0.57 -1.25 4.78
N SER A 108 0.07 -0.85 5.87
CA SER A 108 0.61 -1.77 6.88
C SER A 108 -0.46 -2.49 7.70
N GLY A 109 -1.70 -1.98 7.68
CA GLY A 109 -2.81 -2.50 8.47
C GLY A 109 -2.82 -2.05 9.94
N ALA A 110 -1.93 -1.13 10.34
CA ALA A 110 -1.82 -0.70 11.74
C ALA A 110 -2.95 0.22 12.21
N PHE A 111 -3.64 0.88 11.28
CA PHE A 111 -4.71 1.85 11.56
C PHE A 111 -5.94 1.50 10.73
N TRP A 112 -7.12 1.54 11.35
CA TRP A 112 -8.37 1.19 10.66
C TRP A 112 -9.28 2.39 10.48
N GLN A 113 -9.87 2.47 9.31
CA GLN A 113 -11.01 3.33 8.98
C GLN A 113 -11.91 2.56 8.02
N GLU A 114 -13.22 2.78 8.13
CA GLU A 114 -14.18 2.19 7.18
C GLU A 114 -14.03 2.84 5.81
N LEU A 115 -13.99 2.01 4.77
CA LEU A 115 -13.91 2.44 3.38
C LEU A 115 -15.00 1.78 2.54
N PRO A 116 -15.39 2.38 1.41
CA PRO A 116 -16.35 1.76 0.48
C PRO A 116 -15.93 0.33 0.09
N PRO A 117 -16.85 -0.62 0.02
CA PRO A 117 -16.55 -2.03 -0.29
C PRO A 117 -15.83 -2.25 -1.63
N SER A 118 -16.03 -1.35 -2.61
CA SER A 118 -15.37 -1.39 -3.91
C SER A 118 -13.90 -0.98 -3.89
N THR A 119 -13.38 -0.50 -2.74
CA THR A 119 -11.96 -0.17 -2.58
C THR A 119 -11.13 -1.45 -2.50
N TRP A 120 -10.14 -1.59 -3.37
CA TRP A 120 -9.15 -2.66 -3.27
C TRP A 120 -8.14 -2.34 -2.15
N ILE A 121 -7.92 -3.25 -1.24
CA ILE A 121 -6.95 -3.10 -0.13
C ILE A 121 -5.85 -4.12 -0.29
N THR A 122 -4.62 -3.63 -0.43
CA THR A 122 -3.38 -4.38 -0.33
C THR A 122 -2.84 -4.27 1.10
N LEU A 123 -2.94 -5.34 1.87
CA LEU A 123 -2.36 -5.40 3.20
C LEU A 123 -0.89 -5.82 3.10
N SER A 124 0.01 -4.99 3.57
CA SER A 124 1.45 -5.30 3.65
C SER A 124 1.94 -5.22 5.11
N PRO A 125 1.79 -6.31 5.89
CA PRO A 125 2.04 -6.31 7.34
C PRO A 125 3.48 -5.92 7.69
N LYS A 126 3.65 -5.12 8.75
CA LYS A 126 4.95 -4.63 9.23
C LYS A 126 5.18 -4.89 10.72
N GLN A 127 4.25 -5.61 11.39
CA GLN A 127 4.29 -5.82 12.83
C GLN A 127 5.57 -6.56 13.29
N HIS A 128 6.11 -7.46 12.46
CA HIS A 128 7.35 -8.20 12.76
C HIS A 128 8.58 -7.30 12.91
N ILE A 129 8.60 -6.13 12.23
CA ILE A 129 9.69 -5.14 12.34
C ILE A 129 9.29 -3.91 13.17
N SER A 130 8.01 -3.68 13.35
CA SER A 130 7.46 -2.55 14.12
C SER A 130 6.36 -3.04 15.07
N PRO A 131 6.72 -3.73 16.17
CA PRO A 131 5.75 -4.38 17.08
C PRO A 131 4.74 -3.42 17.74
N SER A 132 5.08 -2.12 17.84
CA SER A 132 4.19 -1.09 18.35
C SER A 132 3.00 -0.77 17.43
N TYR A 133 3.01 -1.30 16.20
CA TYR A 133 1.99 -1.07 15.18
C TYR A 133 1.40 -2.40 14.70
N PRO A 134 0.62 -3.10 15.58
CA PRO A 134 0.01 -4.37 15.23
C PRO A 134 -1.03 -4.20 14.12
N VAL A 135 -1.14 -5.20 13.25
CA VAL A 135 -2.19 -5.27 12.25
C VAL A 135 -3.54 -5.37 12.94
N LYS A 136 -4.48 -4.50 12.57
CA LYS A 136 -5.87 -4.57 13.07
C LYS A 136 -6.57 -5.78 12.47
N GLU A 137 -7.30 -6.53 13.32
CA GLU A 137 -7.97 -7.78 12.97
C GLU A 137 -8.83 -7.67 11.70
N LEU A 138 -9.54 -6.56 11.55
CA LEU A 138 -10.40 -6.30 10.40
C LEU A 138 -9.67 -6.32 9.05
N PHE A 139 -8.37 -6.04 9.01
CA PHE A 139 -7.64 -6.09 7.74
C PHE A 139 -7.45 -7.52 7.22
N TRP A 140 -7.28 -8.51 8.10
CA TRP A 140 -7.13 -9.91 7.69
C TRP A 140 -8.39 -10.44 6.99
N GLN A 141 -9.55 -9.88 7.32
CA GLN A 141 -10.84 -10.23 6.72
C GLN A 141 -11.19 -9.37 5.51
N ARG A 142 -10.72 -8.10 5.46
CA ARG A 142 -11.13 -7.11 4.47
C ARG A 142 -10.15 -6.96 3.32
N ALA A 143 -8.89 -7.36 3.48
CA ALA A 143 -7.89 -7.25 2.44
C ALA A 143 -8.26 -8.04 1.19
N ASN A 144 -8.01 -7.46 0.02
CA ASN A 144 -8.21 -8.10 -1.27
C ASN A 144 -6.94 -8.83 -1.74
N GLU A 145 -5.81 -8.48 -1.17
CA GLU A 145 -4.53 -9.18 -1.28
C GLU A 145 -3.65 -8.91 -0.06
N ILE A 146 -2.73 -9.83 0.21
CA ILE A 146 -1.72 -9.67 1.25
C ILE A 146 -0.35 -9.77 0.59
N LYS A 147 0.53 -8.82 0.88
CA LYS A 147 1.88 -8.74 0.31
C LYS A 147 2.91 -8.72 1.43
N PHE A 148 3.65 -9.80 1.59
CA PHE A 148 4.75 -9.89 2.54
C PHE A 148 6.07 -9.50 1.88
N VAL A 149 6.78 -8.56 2.50
CA VAL A 149 8.16 -8.26 2.11
C VAL A 149 9.07 -9.25 2.85
N ILE A 150 9.83 -10.02 2.08
CA ILE A 150 10.70 -11.08 2.56
C ILE A 150 12.15 -10.64 2.46
N SER A 151 12.85 -10.69 3.58
CA SER A 151 14.29 -10.42 3.68
C SER A 151 15.08 -11.59 4.26
N THR A 152 14.51 -12.33 5.22
CA THR A 152 15.17 -13.45 5.91
C THR A 152 14.46 -14.78 5.73
N GLY A 153 13.18 -14.78 5.35
CA GLY A 153 12.31 -15.95 5.29
C GLY A 153 11.57 -16.26 6.60
N GLN A 154 11.93 -15.61 7.70
CA GLN A 154 11.28 -15.80 9.00
C GLN A 154 10.01 -14.94 9.18
N GLU A 155 9.75 -14.04 8.24
CA GLU A 155 8.61 -13.12 8.28
C GLU A 155 7.28 -13.88 8.34
N LEU A 156 7.13 -14.96 7.58
CA LEU A 156 5.90 -15.75 7.56
C LEU A 156 5.65 -16.51 8.85
N ASP A 157 6.69 -16.95 9.55
CA ASP A 157 6.56 -17.62 10.84
C ASP A 157 5.89 -16.74 11.89
N PHE A 158 6.19 -15.43 11.84
CA PHE A 158 5.54 -14.44 12.71
C PHE A 158 4.03 -14.35 12.47
N TYR A 159 3.57 -14.56 11.24
CA TYR A 159 2.16 -14.41 10.84
C TYR A 159 1.44 -15.77 10.66
N LYS A 160 2.05 -16.89 11.01
CA LYS A 160 1.53 -18.25 10.73
C LYS A 160 0.08 -18.46 11.20
N ASP A 161 -0.27 -17.94 12.40
CA ASP A 161 -1.62 -18.11 12.97
C ASP A 161 -2.67 -17.33 12.16
N TYR A 162 -2.33 -16.15 11.66
CA TYR A 162 -3.19 -15.39 10.75
C TYR A 162 -3.30 -16.06 9.39
N LEU A 163 -2.18 -16.52 8.83
CA LEU A 163 -2.13 -17.21 7.53
C LEU A 163 -3.01 -18.46 7.51
N ALA A 164 -3.11 -19.17 8.63
CA ALA A 164 -3.97 -20.34 8.77
C ALA A 164 -5.48 -20.03 8.68
N THR A 165 -5.88 -18.78 8.89
CA THR A 165 -7.28 -18.33 8.85
C THR A 165 -7.68 -17.71 7.51
N ILE A 166 -6.71 -17.40 6.64
CA ILE A 166 -6.96 -16.72 5.37
C ILE A 166 -7.49 -17.72 4.34
N GLN A 167 -8.66 -17.41 3.77
CA GLN A 167 -9.28 -18.13 2.68
C GLN A 167 -9.49 -17.18 1.50
N ASP A 168 -9.29 -17.65 0.28
CA ASP A 168 -9.60 -16.93 -0.97
C ASP A 168 -8.94 -15.55 -1.16
N CYS A 169 -7.93 -15.20 -0.34
CA CYS A 169 -7.16 -13.97 -0.49
C CYS A 169 -5.77 -14.29 -1.08
N PRO A 170 -5.41 -13.75 -2.24
CA PRO A 170 -4.09 -13.98 -2.81
C PRO A 170 -2.98 -13.44 -1.93
N ILE A 171 -1.94 -14.26 -1.70
CA ILE A 171 -0.77 -13.92 -0.90
C ILE A 171 0.43 -13.77 -1.82
N PHE A 172 1.06 -12.60 -1.77
CA PHE A 172 2.25 -12.27 -2.52
C PHE A 172 3.48 -12.23 -1.62
N LEU A 173 4.56 -12.84 -2.06
CA LEU A 173 5.88 -12.76 -1.44
C LEU A 173 6.76 -11.88 -2.31
N GLN A 174 7.27 -10.79 -1.75
CA GLN A 174 8.06 -9.79 -2.43
C GLN A 174 9.44 -9.70 -1.80
N PRO A 175 10.54 -9.88 -2.55
CA PRO A 175 11.87 -9.70 -1.98
C PRO A 175 12.05 -8.23 -1.54
N GLU A 176 12.65 -8.03 -0.38
CA GLU A 176 13.17 -6.71 -0.01
C GLU A 176 14.26 -6.33 -1.03
N TRP A 177 14.20 -5.07 -1.52
CA TRP A 177 14.96 -4.67 -2.69
C TRP A 177 16.48 -4.83 -2.54
N ASN A 178 17.03 -4.43 -1.38
CA ASN A 178 18.48 -4.47 -1.18
C ASN A 178 19.01 -5.87 -0.88
N THR A 179 18.15 -6.79 -0.49
CA THR A 179 18.48 -8.19 -0.16
C THR A 179 17.90 -9.19 -1.16
N GLN A 180 17.41 -8.73 -2.32
CA GLN A 180 16.65 -9.55 -3.26
C GLN A 180 17.41 -10.79 -3.74
N ASP A 181 18.72 -10.70 -3.95
CA ASP A 181 19.53 -11.84 -4.39
C ASP A 181 19.53 -12.98 -3.37
N PHE A 182 19.42 -12.65 -2.08
CA PHE A 182 19.29 -13.60 -0.99
C PHE A 182 17.82 -14.03 -0.78
N ALA A 183 16.88 -13.10 -0.89
CA ALA A 183 15.48 -13.36 -0.60
C ALA A 183 14.76 -14.18 -1.71
N ILE A 184 15.14 -14.01 -2.99
CA ILE A 184 14.50 -14.72 -4.10
C ILE A 184 14.60 -16.25 -3.98
N PRO A 185 15.77 -16.87 -3.72
CA PRO A 185 15.84 -18.31 -3.47
C PRO A 185 14.91 -18.80 -2.35
N ILE A 186 14.85 -18.06 -1.24
CA ILE A 186 13.95 -18.37 -0.11
C ILE A 186 12.49 -18.32 -0.56
N ILE A 187 12.11 -17.28 -1.30
CA ILE A 187 10.74 -17.15 -1.83
C ILE A 187 10.40 -18.33 -2.73
N LEU A 188 11.31 -18.74 -3.62
CA LEU A 188 11.07 -19.88 -4.51
C LEU A 188 10.83 -21.18 -3.74
N ASP A 189 11.56 -21.41 -2.66
CA ASP A 189 11.34 -22.56 -1.77
C ASP A 189 9.97 -22.48 -1.07
N LEU A 190 9.58 -21.29 -0.60
CA LEU A 190 8.27 -21.06 0.01
C LEU A 190 7.11 -21.28 -0.98
N LEU A 191 7.28 -20.88 -2.25
CA LEU A 191 6.30 -21.12 -3.31
C LEU A 191 6.14 -22.61 -3.62
N GLN A 192 7.21 -23.41 -3.58
CA GLN A 192 7.13 -24.86 -3.76
C GLN A 192 6.34 -25.52 -2.64
N GLN A 193 6.51 -25.04 -1.39
CA GLN A 193 5.81 -25.56 -0.23
C GLN A 193 4.33 -25.12 -0.20
N ASN A 194 4.02 -23.94 -0.76
CA ASN A 194 2.69 -23.33 -0.74
C ASN A 194 2.30 -22.81 -2.14
N PRO A 195 1.72 -23.65 -3.01
CA PRO A 195 1.40 -23.30 -4.39
C PRO A 195 0.39 -22.16 -4.55
N ASN A 196 -0.31 -21.77 -3.48
CA ASN A 196 -1.23 -20.65 -3.47
C ASN A 196 -0.52 -19.29 -3.29
N TYR A 197 0.75 -19.28 -2.88
CA TYR A 197 1.55 -18.07 -2.82
C TYR A 197 2.01 -17.66 -4.21
N ARG A 198 2.25 -16.37 -4.40
CA ARG A 198 2.67 -15.77 -5.66
C ARG A 198 3.90 -14.90 -5.45
N LEU A 199 4.81 -14.92 -6.40
CA LEU A 199 5.91 -13.96 -6.42
C LEU A 199 5.39 -12.57 -6.81
N SER A 200 5.78 -11.55 -6.07
CA SER A 200 5.69 -10.16 -6.47
C SER A 200 7.10 -9.59 -6.61
N LEU A 201 7.36 -8.87 -7.68
CA LEU A 201 8.58 -8.10 -7.85
C LEU A 201 8.24 -6.61 -7.80
N GLN A 202 9.26 -5.76 -7.67
CA GLN A 202 9.12 -4.31 -7.85
C GLN A 202 9.49 -3.98 -9.32
N THR A 203 8.63 -4.39 -10.28
CA THR A 203 8.94 -4.33 -11.71
C THR A 203 9.18 -2.90 -12.20
N HIS A 204 8.55 -1.88 -11.58
CA HIS A 204 8.81 -0.47 -11.86
C HIS A 204 10.29 -0.10 -11.72
N LYS A 205 11.02 -0.68 -10.75
CA LYS A 205 12.45 -0.44 -10.55
C LYS A 205 13.30 -1.01 -11.69
N TYR A 206 12.90 -2.15 -12.26
CA TYR A 206 13.62 -2.78 -13.38
C TYR A 206 13.43 -2.02 -14.71
N ILE A 207 12.25 -1.43 -14.91
CA ILE A 207 11.95 -0.67 -16.13
C ILE A 207 12.22 0.84 -15.99
N GLY A 208 12.63 1.29 -14.80
CA GLY A 208 13.05 2.67 -14.55
C GLY A 208 11.91 3.70 -14.61
N VAL A 209 10.71 3.31 -14.16
CA VAL A 209 9.58 4.22 -14.00
C VAL A 209 9.31 4.50 -12.52
N ALA A 210 8.62 5.62 -12.23
CA ALA A 210 8.26 6.01 -10.87
C ALA A 210 7.11 5.14 -10.32
#